data_bcfd3d090225d28732cf86884db48ee8
#
_entry.id   bcfd3d090225d28732cf86884db48ee8
#
_cell.length_a   1.000
_cell.length_b   1.000
_cell.length_c   1.000
_cell.angle_alpha   90.00
_cell.angle_beta   90.00
_cell.angle_gamma   90.00
#
_symmetry.space_group_name_H-M   'P 1'
#
loop_
_entity.id
_entity.type
_entity.pdbx_description
1 polymer ?
#
loop_
_entity_poly.entity_id
_entity_poly.type
_entity_poly.pdbx_seq_one_letter_code
_entity_poly.pdbx_strand_id
1 'polypeptide(L)'
;MKNIKLLMALMGCSLALTGINQVFAGGVGYIDYGRVQEGYPMAQQAIKDVDAKALELQQFMVDKEKQYKSLDTPLKKQNFEEATSRELDAKQDEYMRLRTQKEEAVYNNIQAAAKKVLVEQNLDVIIDYRVRFVGGVDVTDQVIQKLRSGM
;
A
#
# COMPACT_ATOMS: atom_id res chain seq x y z
N MET A 1 64.72 50.32 38.35
CA MET A 1 64.59 50.36 36.88
C MET A 1 64.16 49.05 36.40
N LYS A 2 62.98 48.98 35.84
CA LYS A 2 62.51 48.16 34.72
C LYS A 2 62.50 46.66 35.00
N ASN A 3 61.43 45.91 34.95
CA ASN A 3 60.22 45.93 34.08
C ASN A 3 59.22 45.00 34.74
N ILE A 4 58.19 45.39 35.10
CA ILE A 4 56.80 45.37 34.67
C ILE A 4 56.64 44.73 33.30
N LYS A 5 55.72 43.82 33.28
CA LYS A 5 55.02 43.19 32.17
C LYS A 5 55.39 41.75 31.94
N LEU A 6 54.64 40.89 32.54
CA LEU A 6 53.88 39.90 31.76
C LEU A 6 52.83 39.19 32.62
N LEU A 7 51.81 39.94 32.93
CA LEU A 7 50.53 39.37 33.37
C LEU A 7 49.70 39.25 32.13
N MET A 8 49.78 38.16 31.43
CA MET A 8 48.85 37.82 30.39
C MET A 8 48.14 36.51 30.75
N ALA A 9 47.02 36.66 31.39
CA ALA A 9 45.76 36.21 30.86
C ALA A 9 45.83 34.87 30.13
N LEU A 10 45.75 33.80 30.88
CA LEU A 10 45.25 32.50 30.43
C LEU A 10 43.73 32.54 30.64
N MET A 11 43.05 33.19 29.72
CA MET A 11 41.63 33.08 29.58
C MET A 11 41.35 31.80 28.82
N GLY A 12 41.23 30.73 29.60
CA GLY A 12 40.77 29.43 29.08
C GLY A 12 39.38 29.55 28.48
N CYS A 13 39.31 29.61 27.16
CA CYS A 13 38.09 29.50 26.41
C CYS A 13 37.65 28.03 26.49
N SER A 14 36.93 27.67 27.54
CA SER A 14 36.20 26.42 27.59
C SER A 14 35.02 26.55 26.64
N LEU A 15 35.24 26.20 25.36
CA LEU A 15 34.15 25.88 24.45
C LEU A 15 33.49 24.59 24.99
N ALA A 16 32.48 24.80 25.81
CA ALA A 16 31.50 23.76 26.06
C ALA A 16 30.80 23.45 24.72
N LEU A 17 31.30 22.45 24.02
CA LEU A 17 30.52 21.75 23.00
C LEU A 17 29.35 21.10 23.73
N THR A 18 28.30 21.85 24.02
CA THR A 18 26.99 21.31 24.23
C THR A 18 26.58 20.73 22.89
N GLY A 19 26.89 19.46 22.69
CA GLY A 19 26.28 18.67 21.64
C GLY A 19 24.78 18.74 21.85
N ILE A 20 24.15 19.65 21.14
CA ILE A 20 22.70 19.65 21.00
C ILE A 20 22.42 18.35 20.23
N ASN A 21 22.19 17.26 20.95
CA ASN A 21 21.46 16.15 20.40
C ASN A 21 20.06 16.67 20.10
N GLN A 22 19.90 17.31 18.94
CA GLN A 22 18.59 17.46 18.36
C GLN A 22 18.13 16.02 18.08
N VAL A 23 17.49 15.46 19.06
CA VAL A 23 16.56 14.35 18.80
C VAL A 23 15.51 14.98 17.91
N PHE A 24 15.68 14.84 16.61
CA PHE A 24 14.58 15.07 15.69
C PHE A 24 13.57 14.00 16.06
N ALA A 25 12.64 14.35 16.92
CA ALA A 25 11.46 13.55 17.13
C ALA A 25 10.72 13.60 15.79
N GLY A 26 10.90 12.59 14.98
CA GLY A 26 10.15 12.45 13.75
C GLY A 26 8.66 12.39 14.10
N GLY A 27 7.86 12.98 13.26
CA GLY A 27 6.42 13.03 13.47
C GLY A 27 5.74 11.70 13.08
N VAL A 28 4.52 11.53 13.55
CA VAL A 28 3.62 10.47 13.07
C VAL A 28 2.80 11.04 11.91
N GLY A 29 2.92 10.41 10.73
CA GLY A 29 2.03 10.64 9.60
C GLY A 29 0.87 9.65 9.59
N TYR A 30 -0.20 9.99 8.89
CA TYR A 30 -1.25 9.02 8.57
C TYR A 30 -1.76 9.20 7.14
N ILE A 31 -2.31 8.10 6.60
CA ILE A 31 -2.97 8.08 5.31
C ILE A 31 -4.37 7.50 5.43
N ASP A 32 -5.28 7.99 4.61
CA ASP A 32 -6.53 7.31 4.28
C ASP A 32 -6.26 6.36 3.11
N TYR A 33 -6.11 5.07 3.42
CA TYR A 33 -5.80 4.05 2.42
C TYR A 33 -6.88 3.96 1.33
N GLY A 34 -8.15 4.13 1.67
CA GLY A 34 -9.26 4.15 0.71
C GLY A 34 -9.10 5.29 -0.29
N ARG A 35 -8.90 6.54 0.21
CA ARG A 35 -8.63 7.69 -0.66
C ARG A 35 -7.38 7.52 -1.53
N VAL A 36 -6.34 6.88 -0.99
CA VAL A 36 -5.13 6.57 -1.79
C VAL A 36 -5.46 5.64 -2.93
N GLN A 37 -6.24 4.56 -2.70
CA GLN A 37 -6.68 3.65 -3.75
C GLN A 37 -7.54 4.35 -4.80
N GLU A 38 -8.50 5.19 -4.37
CA GLU A 38 -9.34 5.98 -5.26
C GLU A 38 -8.53 6.97 -6.11
N GLY A 39 -7.52 7.59 -5.51
CA GLY A 39 -6.65 8.55 -6.18
C GLY A 39 -5.57 7.93 -7.08
N TYR A 40 -5.38 6.61 -7.04
CA TYR A 40 -4.31 5.90 -7.76
C TYR A 40 -4.84 5.18 -9.01
N PRO A 41 -4.52 5.64 -10.23
CA PRO A 41 -5.07 5.06 -11.46
C PRO A 41 -4.82 3.56 -11.64
N MET A 42 -3.64 3.07 -11.22
CA MET A 42 -3.32 1.64 -11.28
C MET A 42 -4.21 0.81 -10.34
N ALA A 43 -4.54 1.34 -9.14
CA ALA A 43 -5.47 0.67 -8.24
C ALA A 43 -6.87 0.58 -8.85
N GLN A 44 -7.34 1.67 -9.47
CA GLN A 44 -8.62 1.69 -10.18
C GLN A 44 -8.66 0.70 -11.35
N GLN A 45 -7.55 0.57 -12.08
CA GLN A 45 -7.46 -0.44 -13.15
C GLN A 45 -7.42 -1.86 -12.58
N ALA A 46 -6.71 -2.10 -11.49
CA ALA A 46 -6.67 -3.39 -10.81
C ALA A 46 -8.06 -3.85 -10.36
N ILE A 47 -8.87 -2.94 -9.79
CA ILE A 47 -10.26 -3.22 -9.41
C ILE A 47 -11.07 -3.64 -10.65
N LYS A 48 -11.01 -2.87 -11.74
CA LYS A 48 -11.73 -3.19 -12.98
C LYS A 48 -11.35 -4.56 -13.56
N ASP A 49 -10.05 -4.90 -13.53
CA ASP A 49 -9.57 -6.19 -14.05
C ASP A 49 -10.11 -7.35 -13.20
N VAL A 50 -10.13 -7.20 -11.87
CA VAL A 50 -10.67 -8.19 -10.94
C VAL A 50 -12.19 -8.34 -11.09
N ASP A 51 -12.92 -7.22 -11.20
CA ASP A 51 -14.37 -7.21 -11.40
C ASP A 51 -14.75 -7.87 -12.74
N ALA A 52 -14.00 -7.59 -13.82
CA ALA A 52 -14.22 -8.23 -15.12
C ALA A 52 -14.04 -9.76 -15.02
N LYS A 53 -13.02 -10.21 -14.27
CA LYS A 53 -12.79 -11.65 -14.07
C LYS A 53 -13.87 -12.30 -13.19
N ALA A 54 -14.38 -11.59 -12.19
CA ALA A 54 -15.50 -12.04 -11.39
C ALA A 54 -16.78 -12.20 -12.24
N LEU A 55 -17.03 -11.25 -13.14
CA LEU A 55 -18.16 -11.31 -14.07
C LEU A 55 -18.04 -12.48 -15.06
N GLU A 56 -16.85 -12.76 -15.59
CA GLU A 56 -16.60 -13.96 -16.42
C GLU A 56 -16.92 -15.25 -15.66
N LEU A 57 -16.51 -15.35 -14.40
CA LEU A 57 -16.80 -16.51 -13.55
C LEU A 57 -18.32 -16.67 -13.32
N GLN A 58 -19.00 -15.58 -13.04
CA GLN A 58 -20.44 -15.57 -12.85
C GLN A 58 -21.17 -16.00 -14.13
N GLN A 59 -20.77 -15.47 -15.29
CA GLN A 59 -21.36 -15.84 -16.58
C GLN A 59 -21.13 -17.31 -16.90
N PHE A 60 -19.93 -17.82 -16.64
CA PHE A 60 -19.63 -19.24 -16.78
C PHE A 60 -20.61 -20.12 -15.97
N MET A 61 -20.87 -19.77 -14.70
CA MET A 61 -21.80 -20.53 -13.86
C MET A 61 -23.24 -20.50 -14.42
N VAL A 62 -23.71 -19.33 -14.89
CA VAL A 62 -25.03 -19.18 -15.49
C VAL A 62 -25.17 -20.03 -16.77
N ASP A 63 -24.13 -20.04 -17.61
CA ASP A 63 -24.16 -20.80 -18.86
C ASP A 63 -24.09 -22.31 -18.61
N LYS A 64 -23.31 -22.75 -17.63
CA LYS A 64 -23.28 -24.18 -17.23
C LYS A 64 -24.60 -24.62 -16.61
N GLU A 65 -25.29 -23.78 -15.84
CA GLU A 65 -26.61 -24.09 -15.31
C GLU A 65 -27.64 -24.29 -16.44
N LYS A 66 -27.63 -23.43 -17.46
CA LYS A 66 -28.49 -23.58 -18.64
C LYS A 66 -28.22 -24.89 -19.39
N GLN A 67 -26.93 -25.21 -19.61
CA GLN A 67 -26.51 -26.45 -20.26
C GLN A 67 -26.97 -27.69 -19.47
N TYR A 68 -26.77 -27.68 -18.15
CA TYR A 68 -27.21 -28.75 -17.27
C TYR A 68 -28.72 -29.02 -17.37
N LYS A 69 -29.54 -27.97 -17.39
CA LYS A 69 -31.00 -28.08 -17.51
C LYS A 69 -31.44 -28.71 -18.84
N SER A 70 -30.64 -28.63 -19.88
CA SER A 70 -30.95 -29.22 -21.20
C SER A 70 -30.56 -30.69 -21.32
N LEU A 71 -29.88 -31.26 -20.33
CA LEU A 71 -29.46 -32.66 -20.36
C LEU A 71 -30.60 -33.60 -20.00
N ASP A 72 -30.79 -34.64 -20.79
CA ASP A 72 -31.93 -35.57 -20.76
C ASP A 72 -31.70 -36.83 -19.95
N THR A 73 -30.43 -37.26 -19.72
CA THR A 73 -30.13 -38.48 -19.01
C THR A 73 -29.29 -38.30 -17.76
N PRO A 74 -29.50 -39.16 -16.71
CA PRO A 74 -28.68 -39.06 -15.49
C PRO A 74 -27.18 -39.19 -15.74
N LEU A 75 -26.77 -40.09 -16.66
CA LEU A 75 -25.34 -40.29 -16.97
C LEU A 75 -24.72 -39.04 -17.62
N LYS A 76 -25.45 -38.37 -18.54
CA LYS A 76 -24.97 -37.09 -19.11
C LYS A 76 -24.87 -36.02 -18.06
N LYS A 77 -25.78 -35.92 -17.13
CA LYS A 77 -25.74 -34.98 -16.01
C LYS A 77 -24.55 -35.23 -15.13
N GLN A 78 -24.29 -36.47 -14.72
CA GLN A 78 -23.13 -36.83 -13.89
C GLN A 78 -21.81 -36.46 -14.58
N ASN A 79 -21.62 -36.86 -15.84
CA ASN A 79 -20.40 -36.53 -16.59
C ASN A 79 -20.20 -35.04 -16.74
N PHE A 80 -21.28 -34.29 -16.94
CA PHE A 80 -21.26 -32.83 -17.05
C PHE A 80 -20.87 -32.16 -15.72
N GLU A 81 -21.43 -32.65 -14.60
CA GLU A 81 -21.10 -32.15 -13.27
C GLU A 81 -19.62 -32.33 -12.96
N GLU A 82 -19.06 -33.54 -13.22
CA GLU A 82 -17.64 -33.80 -13.00
C GLU A 82 -16.73 -32.94 -13.86
N ALA A 83 -17.07 -32.74 -15.14
CA ALA A 83 -16.30 -31.85 -16.03
C ALA A 83 -16.42 -30.40 -15.61
N THR A 84 -17.64 -29.95 -15.29
CA THR A 84 -17.91 -28.55 -14.88
C THR A 84 -17.24 -28.20 -13.56
N SER A 85 -17.21 -29.14 -12.59
CA SER A 85 -16.51 -28.92 -11.32
C SER A 85 -15.02 -28.60 -11.55
N ARG A 86 -14.33 -29.40 -12.37
CA ARG A 86 -12.91 -29.16 -12.69
C ARG A 86 -12.67 -27.83 -13.40
N GLU A 87 -13.56 -27.46 -14.33
CA GLU A 87 -13.48 -26.17 -15.03
C GLU A 87 -13.72 -25.00 -14.07
N LEU A 88 -14.68 -25.17 -13.15
CA LEU A 88 -15.01 -24.16 -12.14
C LEU A 88 -13.84 -23.94 -11.18
N ASP A 89 -13.25 -25.02 -10.66
CA ASP A 89 -12.09 -24.97 -9.78
C ASP A 89 -10.92 -24.21 -10.45
N ALA A 90 -10.62 -24.55 -11.70
CA ALA A 90 -9.57 -23.87 -12.46
C ALA A 90 -9.83 -22.37 -12.65
N LYS A 91 -11.10 -21.99 -12.94
CA LYS A 91 -11.49 -20.57 -13.08
C LYS A 91 -11.47 -19.81 -11.76
N GLN A 92 -11.85 -20.46 -10.66
CA GLN A 92 -11.75 -19.88 -9.32
C GLN A 92 -10.29 -19.63 -8.93
N ASP A 93 -9.41 -20.58 -9.20
CA ASP A 93 -7.97 -20.43 -8.95
C ASP A 93 -7.36 -19.30 -9.79
N GLU A 94 -7.77 -19.17 -11.04
CA GLU A 94 -7.34 -18.08 -11.91
C GLU A 94 -7.81 -16.71 -11.39
N TYR A 95 -9.08 -16.61 -10.97
CA TYR A 95 -9.62 -15.42 -10.36
C TYR A 95 -8.86 -15.02 -9.07
N MET A 96 -8.67 -15.98 -8.16
CA MET A 96 -7.97 -15.75 -6.91
C MET A 96 -6.52 -15.31 -7.13
N ARG A 97 -5.82 -15.95 -8.08
CA ARG A 97 -4.46 -15.59 -8.45
C ARG A 97 -4.36 -14.16 -9.00
N LEU A 98 -5.26 -13.81 -9.94
CA LEU A 98 -5.31 -12.46 -10.50
C LEU A 98 -5.56 -11.42 -9.40
N ARG A 99 -6.55 -11.67 -8.55
CA ARG A 99 -6.90 -10.79 -7.43
C ARG A 99 -5.71 -10.56 -6.51
N THR A 100 -5.09 -11.64 -6.01
CA THR A 100 -3.92 -11.54 -5.12
C THR A 100 -2.77 -10.77 -5.79
N GLN A 101 -2.45 -11.07 -7.04
CA GLN A 101 -1.39 -10.39 -7.78
C GLN A 101 -1.66 -8.89 -7.91
N LYS A 102 -2.91 -8.51 -8.20
CA LYS A 102 -3.30 -7.10 -8.35
C LYS A 102 -3.27 -6.36 -7.01
N GLU A 103 -3.81 -6.98 -5.95
CA GLU A 103 -3.80 -6.42 -4.60
C GLU A 103 -2.37 -6.21 -4.08
N GLU A 104 -1.48 -7.19 -4.25
CA GLU A 104 -0.07 -7.09 -3.86
C GLU A 104 0.67 -6.00 -4.63
N ALA A 105 0.46 -5.91 -5.95
CA ALA A 105 1.09 -4.88 -6.77
C ALA A 105 0.67 -3.47 -6.33
N VAL A 106 -0.62 -3.25 -6.08
CA VAL A 106 -1.14 -1.97 -5.59
C VAL A 106 -0.59 -1.65 -4.21
N TYR A 107 -0.63 -2.62 -3.29
CA TYR A 107 -0.11 -2.45 -1.93
C TYR A 107 1.38 -2.08 -1.93
N ASN A 108 2.20 -2.80 -2.67
CA ASN A 108 3.64 -2.56 -2.74
C ASN A 108 3.97 -1.16 -3.30
N ASN A 109 3.23 -0.70 -4.30
CA ASN A 109 3.41 0.63 -4.85
C ASN A 109 2.99 1.72 -3.85
N ILE A 110 1.86 1.54 -3.15
CA ILE A 110 1.43 2.47 -2.09
C ILE A 110 2.49 2.52 -0.97
N GLN A 111 3.00 1.36 -0.54
CA GLN A 111 4.04 1.30 0.48
C GLN A 111 5.33 2.00 0.01
N ALA A 112 5.73 1.82 -1.25
CA ALA A 112 6.90 2.49 -1.81
C ALA A 112 6.73 4.02 -1.85
N ALA A 113 5.56 4.50 -2.27
CA ALA A 113 5.23 5.93 -2.26
C ALA A 113 5.21 6.49 -0.83
N ALA A 114 4.57 5.80 0.10
CA ALA A 114 4.53 6.20 1.51
C ALA A 114 5.93 6.27 2.13
N LYS A 115 6.84 5.33 1.82
CA LYS A 115 8.24 5.39 2.26
C LYS A 115 8.97 6.63 1.75
N LYS A 116 8.72 7.06 0.52
CA LYS A 116 9.31 8.30 0.00
C LYS A 116 8.77 9.53 0.73
N VAL A 117 7.46 9.61 0.93
CA VAL A 117 6.82 10.70 1.68
C VAL A 117 7.30 10.73 3.14
N LEU A 118 7.46 9.56 3.78
CA LEU A 118 8.00 9.45 5.13
C LEU A 118 9.36 10.15 5.25
N VAL A 119 10.28 9.88 4.31
CA VAL A 119 11.61 10.51 4.30
C VAL A 119 11.51 12.00 4.00
N GLU A 120 10.73 12.40 2.99
CA GLU A 120 10.58 13.81 2.57
C GLU A 120 9.95 14.71 3.67
N GLN A 121 9.02 14.14 4.44
CA GLN A 121 8.35 14.84 5.53
C GLN A 121 9.04 14.67 6.89
N ASN A 122 10.19 13.98 6.92
CA ASN A 122 10.94 13.68 8.15
C ASN A 122 10.05 13.05 9.23
N LEU A 123 9.26 12.02 8.82
CA LEU A 123 8.39 11.26 9.71
C LEU A 123 9.07 9.97 10.16
N ASP A 124 8.74 9.49 11.36
CA ASP A 124 9.21 8.20 11.87
C ASP A 124 8.33 7.04 11.38
N VAL A 125 7.03 7.31 11.25
CA VAL A 125 6.03 6.31 10.86
C VAL A 125 4.87 6.94 10.11
N ILE A 126 4.28 6.17 9.20
CA ILE A 126 2.98 6.48 8.59
C ILE A 126 2.03 5.33 8.92
N ILE A 127 0.87 5.65 9.48
CA ILE A 127 -0.16 4.69 9.87
C ILE A 127 -1.44 4.89 9.05
N ASP A 128 -2.33 3.92 9.07
CA ASP A 128 -3.68 4.09 8.53
C ASP A 128 -4.49 5.01 9.47
N TYR A 129 -5.26 5.94 8.92
CA TYR A 129 -6.05 6.90 9.72
C TYR A 129 -7.04 6.21 10.67
N ARG A 130 -7.50 4.99 10.34
CA ARG A 130 -8.46 4.23 11.14
C ARG A 130 -7.93 3.76 12.50
N VAL A 131 -6.60 3.64 12.63
CA VAL A 131 -5.95 3.29 13.91
C VAL A 131 -5.48 4.50 14.69
N ARG A 132 -5.63 5.70 14.12
CA ARG A 132 -5.29 6.96 14.77
C ARG A 132 -6.39 7.38 15.74
N PHE A 133 -6.05 7.68 16.99
CA PHE A 133 -6.98 8.25 17.94
C PHE A 133 -7.00 9.79 17.87
N VAL A 134 -5.82 10.43 17.94
CA VAL A 134 -5.66 11.90 17.89
C VAL A 134 -4.24 12.26 17.41
N GLY A 135 -4.08 13.42 16.78
CA GLY A 135 -2.79 13.95 16.33
C GLY A 135 -2.29 13.33 15.01
N GLY A 136 -1.03 13.62 14.66
CA GLY A 136 -0.41 13.21 13.41
C GLY A 136 -0.67 14.16 12.24
N VAL A 137 0.10 14.00 11.17
CA VAL A 137 0.03 14.78 9.94
C VAL A 137 -0.62 13.96 8.83
N ASP A 138 -1.64 14.50 8.17
CA ASP A 138 -2.24 13.86 7.00
C ASP A 138 -1.29 13.98 5.80
N VAL A 139 -0.82 12.85 5.30
CA VAL A 139 0.05 12.78 4.12
C VAL A 139 -0.59 12.03 2.96
N THR A 140 -1.92 11.85 3.00
CA THR A 140 -2.68 11.12 1.99
C THR A 140 -2.46 11.69 0.58
N ASP A 141 -2.58 13.01 0.44
CA ASP A 141 -2.47 13.66 -0.86
C ASP A 141 -1.04 13.63 -1.41
N GLN A 142 -0.02 13.71 -0.55
CA GLN A 142 1.38 13.56 -0.93
C GLN A 142 1.67 12.15 -1.47
N VAL A 143 1.13 11.10 -0.82
CA VAL A 143 1.25 9.72 -1.30
C VAL A 143 0.56 9.54 -2.65
N ILE A 144 -0.66 10.09 -2.81
CA ILE A 144 -1.38 10.05 -4.10
C ILE A 144 -0.58 10.74 -5.19
N GLN A 145 -0.01 11.91 -4.90
CA GLN A 145 0.82 12.65 -5.85
C GLN A 145 2.04 11.85 -6.29
N LYS A 146 2.74 11.18 -5.35
CA LYS A 146 3.87 10.29 -5.68
C LYS A 146 3.47 9.13 -6.58
N LEU A 147 2.34 8.50 -6.30
CA LEU A 147 1.81 7.40 -7.13
C LEU A 147 1.46 7.85 -8.55
N ARG A 148 0.92 9.07 -8.72
CA ARG A 148 0.56 9.63 -10.03
C ARG A 148 1.76 10.07 -10.85
N SER A 149 2.83 10.53 -10.20
CA SER A 149 4.04 10.99 -10.89
C SER A 149 4.94 9.85 -11.40
N GLY A 150 4.56 8.59 -11.17
CA GLY A 150 5.33 7.42 -11.62
C GLY A 150 6.54 7.12 -10.74
N MET A 151 6.57 7.67 -9.54
CA MET A 151 7.65 7.54 -8.52
C MET A 151 9.05 7.91 -9.00
#